data_44114ef380aae50a8dd25ff17da52985
#
_entry.id   44114ef380aae50a8dd25ff17da52985
#
_cell.length_a   1.000
_cell.length_b   1.000
_cell.length_c   1.000
_cell.angle_alpha   90.00
_cell.angle_beta   90.00
_cell.angle_gamma   90.00
#
_symmetry.space_group_name_H-M   'P 1'
#
loop_
_entity.id
_entity.type
_entity.pdbx_description
1 polymer ?
#
loop_
_entity_poly.entity_id
_entity_poly.type
_entity_poly.pdbx_seq_one_letter_code
_entity_poly.pdbx_strand_id
1 'polypeptide(L)'
;MSLWIRLLPLFIFYTTQVHAAALDKSGQSITAFLEKNHYAEFSLAQVQADIVGHVPQRPELIAAGLQDFSTSNLVPAYVFAQAAIKLQIHPQISVGFLYDQPFGANVAYEIYSPTQNTPALEATSFDLQTESLSILFGFQPTQHWNLFTGLNYQNFEADLSLQGQTFSVFDGYQAHFSQDAAIGGIVGISYQIPEYAFRSTLTYRSKVKYQSVIQE
;
A
#
# COMPACT_ATOMS: atom_id res chain seq x y z
N MET A 1 -5.68 48.36 30.64
CA MET A 1 -5.97 46.94 30.81
C MET A 1 -6.59 46.40 29.54
N SER A 2 -5.78 45.93 28.61
CA SER A 2 -6.24 45.42 27.31
C SER A 2 -6.27 43.90 27.34
N LEU A 3 -7.47 43.36 27.24
CA LEU A 3 -7.77 41.93 27.18
C LEU A 3 -7.41 41.43 25.76
N TRP A 4 -6.28 40.73 25.59
CA TRP A 4 -5.96 40.02 24.37
C TRP A 4 -6.69 38.67 24.39
N ILE A 5 -7.83 38.61 23.72
CA ILE A 5 -8.52 37.34 23.43
C ILE A 5 -7.68 36.60 22.41
N ARG A 6 -6.98 35.56 22.85
CA ARG A 6 -6.31 34.58 21.98
C ARG A 6 -7.41 33.72 21.33
N LEU A 7 -7.77 34.08 20.10
CA LEU A 7 -8.55 33.21 19.23
C LEU A 7 -7.66 32.00 18.85
N LEU A 8 -7.88 30.89 19.53
CA LEU A 8 -7.36 29.59 19.13
C LEU A 8 -8.19 29.13 17.93
N PRO A 9 -7.61 28.96 16.72
CA PRO A 9 -8.37 28.41 15.60
C PRO A 9 -8.74 26.97 15.94
N LEU A 10 -10.04 26.75 16.08
CA LEU A 10 -10.63 25.43 16.23
C LEU A 10 -10.51 24.73 14.86
N PHE A 11 -9.45 23.96 14.67
CA PHE A 11 -9.34 23.07 13.52
C PHE A 11 -10.36 21.96 13.68
N ILE A 12 -11.48 22.09 13.01
CA ILE A 12 -12.45 21.00 12.85
C ILE A 12 -11.82 19.98 11.90
N PHE A 13 -11.26 18.92 12.45
CA PHE A 13 -10.87 17.75 11.69
C PHE A 13 -12.14 17.07 11.17
N TYR A 14 -12.48 17.34 9.91
CA TYR A 14 -13.38 16.45 9.19
C TYR A 14 -12.64 15.12 8.99
N THR A 15 -13.01 14.11 9.75
CA THR A 15 -12.59 12.73 9.51
C THR A 15 -13.28 12.25 8.24
N THR A 16 -12.62 12.42 7.10
CA THR A 16 -13.00 11.70 5.90
C THR A 16 -12.73 10.22 6.16
N GLN A 17 -13.74 9.39 5.98
CA GLN A 17 -13.58 7.94 6.09
C GLN A 17 -12.62 7.47 4.99
N VAL A 18 -11.43 7.06 5.38
CA VAL A 18 -10.43 6.48 4.45
C VAL A 18 -10.75 4.99 4.32
N HIS A 19 -11.28 4.60 3.17
CA HIS A 19 -11.74 3.24 2.91
C HIS A 19 -10.71 2.35 2.18
N ALA A 20 -9.43 2.67 2.19
CA ALA A 20 -8.44 1.99 1.35
C ALA A 20 -7.25 1.37 2.08
N ALA A 21 -7.32 1.15 3.38
CA ALA A 21 -6.16 0.71 4.15
C ALA A 21 -5.71 -0.74 3.89
N ALA A 22 -6.53 -1.57 3.25
CA ALA A 22 -6.24 -3.01 3.11
C ALA A 22 -5.18 -3.35 2.05
N LEU A 23 -4.90 -2.46 1.12
CA LEU A 23 -3.94 -2.67 0.03
C LEU A 23 -2.64 -1.89 0.20
N ASP A 24 -2.57 -0.98 1.17
CA ASP A 24 -1.39 -0.13 1.39
C ASP A 24 -0.29 -0.93 2.12
N LYS A 25 0.88 -1.05 1.47
CA LYS A 25 2.06 -1.73 2.03
C LYS A 25 3.07 -0.76 2.62
N SER A 26 3.28 0.39 2.00
CA SER A 26 4.43 1.25 2.29
C SER A 26 4.08 2.63 2.84
N GLY A 27 2.80 3.03 2.74
CA GLY A 27 2.35 4.38 3.09
C GLY A 27 2.89 5.47 2.18
N GLN A 28 3.57 5.13 1.09
CA GLN A 28 4.13 6.07 0.10
C GLN A 28 4.94 7.21 0.73
N SER A 29 5.83 6.87 1.66
CA SER A 29 6.59 7.83 2.44
C SER A 29 7.47 8.72 1.56
N ILE A 30 7.50 10.01 1.87
CA ILE A 30 8.42 10.99 1.28
C ILE A 30 9.47 11.48 2.29
N THR A 31 9.56 10.84 3.44
CA THR A 31 10.39 11.29 4.57
C THR A 31 11.86 11.43 4.18
N ALA A 32 12.39 10.50 3.40
CA ALA A 32 13.75 10.54 2.87
C ALA A 32 14.03 11.81 2.04
N PHE A 33 13.05 12.26 1.27
CA PHE A 33 13.17 13.50 0.49
C PHE A 33 13.24 14.75 1.38
N LEU A 34 12.69 14.69 2.57
CA LEU A 34 12.67 15.81 3.53
C LEU A 34 13.89 15.85 4.44
N GLU A 35 14.80 14.88 4.34
CA GLU A 35 16.03 14.85 5.12
C GLU A 35 16.99 15.99 4.73
N LYS A 36 17.92 16.32 5.63
CA LYS A 36 18.89 17.41 5.41
C LYS A 36 19.98 16.98 4.44
N ASN A 37 20.50 17.92 3.65
CA ASN A 37 21.62 17.72 2.73
C ASN A 37 21.37 16.59 1.70
N HIS A 38 22.44 15.91 1.28
CA HIS A 38 22.34 14.69 0.49
C HIS A 38 21.91 13.54 1.41
N TYR A 39 21.00 12.73 0.93
CA TYR A 39 20.49 11.61 1.70
C TYR A 39 20.20 10.42 0.79
N ALA A 40 20.49 9.23 1.26
CA ALA A 40 20.13 7.99 0.59
C ALA A 40 19.70 6.96 1.61
N GLU A 41 18.68 6.21 1.29
CA GLU A 41 18.21 5.08 2.08
C GLU A 41 17.80 3.92 1.20
N PHE A 42 17.91 2.72 1.76
CA PHE A 42 17.36 1.50 1.22
C PHE A 42 16.74 0.70 2.37
N SER A 43 15.54 0.21 2.16
CA SER A 43 14.81 -0.57 3.14
C SER A 43 14.24 -1.83 2.50
N LEU A 44 14.33 -2.93 3.23
CA LEU A 44 13.61 -4.17 2.95
C LEU A 44 12.74 -4.49 4.14
N ALA A 45 11.47 -4.75 3.90
CA ALA A 45 10.55 -5.19 4.91
C ALA A 45 9.96 -6.54 4.53
N GLN A 46 9.95 -7.48 5.47
CA GLN A 46 9.25 -8.74 5.35
C GLN A 46 8.04 -8.72 6.27
N VAL A 47 6.89 -9.03 5.70
CA VAL A 47 5.64 -9.21 6.45
C VAL A 47 5.33 -10.69 6.48
N GLN A 48 5.10 -11.21 7.68
CA GLN A 48 4.66 -12.57 7.91
C GLN A 48 3.43 -12.52 8.79
N ALA A 49 2.30 -12.90 8.23
CA ALA A 49 1.05 -13.03 8.95
C ALA A 49 0.73 -14.52 9.13
N ASP A 50 0.03 -14.86 10.22
CA ASP A 50 -0.50 -16.19 10.46
C ASP A 50 -2.00 -16.06 10.67
N ILE A 51 -2.74 -16.22 9.58
CA ILE A 51 -4.19 -16.06 9.56
C ILE A 51 -4.82 -17.34 9.04
N VAL A 52 -5.47 -18.08 9.93
CA VAL A 52 -6.12 -19.35 9.63
C VAL A 52 -7.62 -19.22 9.93
N GLY A 53 -8.45 -19.64 8.98
CA GLY A 53 -9.89 -19.77 9.14
C GLY A 53 -10.29 -21.20 9.50
N HIS A 54 -11.39 -21.34 10.23
CA HIS A 54 -11.99 -22.64 10.52
C HIS A 54 -13.45 -22.66 10.10
N VAL A 55 -13.89 -23.77 9.53
CA VAL A 55 -15.31 -23.97 9.23
C VAL A 55 -16.11 -24.02 10.52
N PRO A 56 -17.16 -23.21 10.69
CA PRO A 56 -17.93 -23.19 11.91
C PRO A 56 -18.68 -24.52 12.10
N GLN A 57 -18.75 -24.98 13.36
CA GLN A 57 -19.44 -26.22 13.76
C GLN A 57 -20.97 -26.01 13.69
N ARG A 58 -21.55 -26.14 12.51
CA ARG A 58 -23.00 -26.06 12.26
C ARG A 58 -23.52 -27.42 11.85
N PRO A 59 -24.74 -27.82 12.32
CA PRO A 59 -25.31 -29.13 11.99
C PRO A 59 -25.34 -29.45 10.50
N GLU A 60 -25.64 -28.45 9.66
CA GLU A 60 -25.70 -28.57 8.19
C GLU A 60 -24.34 -28.88 7.59
N LEU A 61 -23.28 -28.22 8.11
CA LEU A 61 -21.90 -28.43 7.63
C LEU A 61 -21.34 -29.76 8.14
N ILE A 62 -21.71 -30.15 9.36
CA ILE A 62 -21.38 -31.47 9.93
C ILE A 62 -22.01 -32.58 9.08
N ALA A 63 -23.28 -32.42 8.73
CA ALA A 63 -24.00 -33.39 7.89
C ALA A 63 -23.39 -33.47 6.46
N ALA A 64 -22.81 -32.39 5.96
CA ALA A 64 -22.09 -32.34 4.71
C ALA A 64 -20.63 -32.87 4.80
N GLY A 65 -20.18 -33.29 5.97
CA GLY A 65 -18.81 -33.80 6.19
C GLY A 65 -17.72 -32.73 6.23
N LEU A 66 -18.09 -31.45 6.45
CA LEU A 66 -17.16 -30.31 6.42
C LEU A 66 -16.69 -29.85 7.81
N GLN A 67 -16.92 -30.64 8.85
CA GLN A 67 -16.71 -30.25 10.25
C GLN A 67 -15.25 -30.01 10.65
N ASP A 68 -14.28 -30.58 9.95
CA ASP A 68 -12.88 -30.53 10.33
C ASP A 68 -12.03 -29.75 9.31
N PHE A 69 -12.67 -28.97 8.45
CA PHE A 69 -11.96 -28.19 7.45
C PHE A 69 -11.42 -26.89 8.06
N SER A 70 -10.21 -26.55 7.67
CA SER A 70 -9.57 -25.27 7.96
C SER A 70 -8.93 -24.72 6.69
N THR A 71 -8.70 -23.41 6.68
CA THR A 71 -7.87 -22.81 5.62
C THR A 71 -6.40 -23.03 5.93
N SER A 72 -5.57 -23.01 4.90
CA SER A 72 -4.14 -22.71 5.03
C SER A 72 -3.94 -21.27 5.53
N ASN A 73 -2.68 -20.84 5.68
CA ASN A 73 -2.42 -19.43 5.97
C ASN A 73 -2.92 -18.56 4.81
N LEU A 74 -3.92 -17.73 5.10
CA LEU A 74 -4.60 -16.90 4.09
C LEU A 74 -3.71 -15.80 3.49
N VAL A 75 -2.68 -15.39 4.20
CA VAL A 75 -1.76 -14.32 3.77
C VAL A 75 -0.34 -14.88 3.71
N PRO A 76 0.13 -15.33 2.55
CA PRO A 76 1.52 -15.73 2.36
C PRO A 76 2.48 -14.62 2.78
N ALA A 77 3.65 -15.01 3.29
CA ALA A 77 4.69 -14.05 3.62
C ALA A 77 5.15 -13.31 2.36
N TYR A 78 5.32 -12.00 2.46
CA TYR A 78 5.79 -11.19 1.35
C TYR A 78 6.90 -10.23 1.78
N VAL A 79 7.71 -9.84 0.81
CA VAL A 79 8.79 -8.87 0.98
C VAL A 79 8.50 -7.67 0.09
N PHE A 80 8.78 -6.47 0.57
CA PHE A 80 8.78 -5.28 -0.26
C PHE A 80 10.00 -4.40 0.01
N ALA A 81 10.41 -3.68 -1.02
CA ALA A 81 11.60 -2.84 -1.01
C ALA A 81 11.23 -1.36 -1.19
N GLN A 82 12.00 -0.50 -0.55
CA GLN A 82 11.98 0.93 -0.73
C GLN A 82 13.39 1.45 -0.91
N ALA A 83 13.57 2.43 -1.77
CA ALA A 83 14.84 3.12 -1.95
C ALA A 83 14.60 4.60 -2.22
N ALA A 84 15.46 5.44 -1.68
CA ALA A 84 15.38 6.87 -1.93
C ALA A 84 16.78 7.48 -2.02
N ILE A 85 16.91 8.44 -2.95
CA ILE A 85 18.10 9.29 -3.07
C ILE A 85 17.62 10.72 -3.17
N LYS A 86 18.13 11.56 -2.29
CA LYS A 86 17.96 13.03 -2.34
C LYS A 86 19.27 13.70 -2.58
N LEU A 87 19.29 14.64 -3.50
CA LEU A 87 20.44 15.49 -3.82
C LEU A 87 20.07 16.94 -3.53
N GLN A 88 20.84 17.58 -2.66
CA GLN A 88 20.75 19.02 -2.41
C GLN A 88 21.62 19.73 -3.43
N ILE A 89 21.02 20.23 -4.52
CA ILE A 89 21.73 20.86 -5.63
C ILE A 89 22.16 22.30 -5.27
N HIS A 90 21.32 22.98 -4.51
CA HIS A 90 21.53 24.34 -3.99
C HIS A 90 21.02 24.40 -2.57
N PRO A 91 21.48 25.32 -1.69
CA PRO A 91 20.95 25.44 -0.33
C PRO A 91 19.43 25.48 -0.22
N GLN A 92 18.76 25.96 -1.27
CA GLN A 92 17.31 26.06 -1.35
C GLN A 92 16.64 25.07 -2.32
N ILE A 93 17.41 24.28 -3.09
CA ILE A 93 16.86 23.44 -4.16
C ILE A 93 17.34 22.00 -3.98
N SER A 94 16.41 21.08 -3.99
CA SER A 94 16.69 19.65 -3.94
C SER A 94 15.96 18.86 -5.03
N VAL A 95 16.55 17.73 -5.39
CA VAL A 95 15.93 16.73 -6.28
C VAL A 95 15.97 15.38 -5.59
N GLY A 96 14.92 14.60 -5.72
CA GLY A 96 14.83 13.27 -5.14
C GLY A 96 14.27 12.25 -6.11
N PHE A 97 14.75 11.01 -5.95
CA PHE A 97 14.27 9.82 -6.62
C PHE A 97 13.83 8.84 -5.54
N LEU A 98 12.59 8.38 -5.61
CA LEU A 98 12.03 7.44 -4.66
C LEU A 98 11.46 6.25 -5.41
N TYR A 99 11.90 5.06 -5.04
CA TYR A 99 11.33 3.79 -5.46
C TYR A 99 10.54 3.21 -4.30
N ASP A 100 9.36 2.68 -4.59
CA ASP A 100 8.44 2.17 -3.61
C ASP A 100 7.53 1.10 -4.21
N GLN A 101 7.03 0.18 -3.38
CA GLN A 101 5.99 -0.80 -3.70
C GLN A 101 4.74 -0.48 -2.86
N PRO A 102 3.95 0.54 -3.27
CA PRO A 102 2.97 1.15 -2.39
C PRO A 102 1.77 0.29 -2.07
N PHE A 103 1.29 -0.45 -3.06
CA PHE A 103 0.09 -1.26 -2.93
C PHE A 103 0.37 -2.71 -3.28
N GLY A 104 -0.38 -3.60 -2.65
CA GLY A 104 -0.34 -4.99 -2.98
C GLY A 104 -1.21 -5.80 -2.04
N ALA A 105 -1.68 -6.92 -2.55
CA ALA A 105 -2.39 -7.92 -1.78
C ALA A 105 -1.94 -9.29 -2.28
N ASN A 106 -1.64 -10.16 -1.36
CA ASN A 106 -1.40 -11.57 -1.66
C ASN A 106 -2.30 -12.38 -0.73
N VAL A 107 -3.30 -13.02 -1.30
CA VAL A 107 -4.26 -13.84 -0.57
C VAL A 107 -4.35 -15.19 -1.25
N ALA A 108 -4.18 -16.24 -0.46
CA ALA A 108 -4.37 -17.62 -0.90
C ALA A 108 -5.40 -18.30 0.02
N TYR A 109 -6.59 -18.52 -0.51
CA TYR A 109 -7.67 -19.16 0.23
C TYR A 109 -7.77 -20.62 -0.24
N GLU A 110 -7.20 -21.52 0.53
CA GLU A 110 -7.25 -22.95 0.29
C GLU A 110 -7.92 -23.64 1.47
N ILE A 111 -8.96 -24.43 1.19
CA ILE A 111 -9.62 -25.24 2.20
C ILE A 111 -8.96 -26.63 2.23
N TYR A 112 -8.48 -27.00 3.39
CA TYR A 112 -7.73 -28.24 3.63
C TYR A 112 -8.43 -29.11 4.66
N SER A 113 -8.56 -30.43 4.36
CA SER A 113 -9.00 -31.42 5.33
C SER A 113 -7.81 -32.17 5.93
N PRO A 114 -7.50 -31.97 7.21
CA PRO A 114 -6.39 -32.64 7.87
C PRO A 114 -6.60 -34.16 8.02
N THR A 115 -7.86 -34.62 7.94
CA THR A 115 -8.19 -36.04 8.15
C THR A 115 -8.10 -36.87 6.87
N GLN A 116 -8.22 -36.26 5.69
CA GLN A 116 -8.28 -37.00 4.42
C GLN A 116 -7.05 -36.85 3.54
N ASN A 117 -6.11 -35.99 3.92
CA ASN A 117 -4.93 -35.68 3.13
C ASN A 117 -5.25 -35.39 1.63
N THR A 118 -6.45 -34.87 1.38
CA THR A 118 -6.94 -34.53 0.06
C THR A 118 -6.49 -33.13 -0.31
N PRO A 119 -6.13 -32.88 -1.58
CA PRO A 119 -5.82 -31.53 -2.05
C PRO A 119 -7.03 -30.60 -1.85
N ALA A 120 -6.77 -29.31 -1.83
CA ALA A 120 -7.73 -28.25 -1.63
C ALA A 120 -9.04 -28.51 -2.40
N LEU A 121 -10.14 -28.57 -1.66
CA LEU A 121 -11.48 -28.72 -2.27
C LEU A 121 -11.87 -27.42 -2.99
N GLU A 122 -11.35 -26.31 -2.51
CA GLU A 122 -11.57 -24.97 -3.03
C GLU A 122 -10.27 -24.18 -2.85
N ALA A 123 -9.84 -23.52 -3.90
CA ALA A 123 -8.66 -22.68 -3.87
C ALA A 123 -8.95 -21.38 -4.62
N THR A 124 -8.75 -20.27 -3.97
CA THR A 124 -8.85 -18.95 -4.58
C THR A 124 -7.60 -18.18 -4.24
N SER A 125 -6.95 -17.63 -5.23
CA SER A 125 -5.80 -16.77 -5.01
C SER A 125 -5.99 -15.43 -5.71
N PHE A 126 -5.49 -14.40 -5.06
CA PHE A 126 -5.40 -13.06 -5.61
C PHE A 126 -4.03 -12.49 -5.27
N ASP A 127 -3.28 -12.13 -6.28
CA ASP A 127 -1.99 -11.44 -6.14
C ASP A 127 -2.08 -10.10 -6.86
N LEU A 128 -1.80 -9.04 -6.15
CA LEU A 128 -1.73 -7.67 -6.65
C LEU A 128 -0.37 -7.10 -6.29
N GLN A 129 0.33 -6.59 -7.27
CA GLN A 129 1.62 -5.93 -7.08
C GLN A 129 1.63 -4.57 -7.78
N THR A 130 2.26 -3.61 -7.13
CA THR A 130 2.52 -2.30 -7.72
C THR A 130 3.94 -1.87 -7.44
N GLU A 131 4.52 -1.17 -8.39
CA GLU A 131 5.82 -0.51 -8.25
C GLU A 131 5.68 0.96 -8.62
N SER A 132 6.40 1.79 -7.93
CA SER A 132 6.30 3.24 -8.05
C SER A 132 7.67 3.86 -8.08
N LEU A 133 7.92 4.71 -9.07
CA LEU A 133 9.11 5.55 -9.16
C LEU A 133 8.68 7.02 -9.16
N SER A 134 9.11 7.76 -8.16
CA SER A 134 8.80 9.18 -8.04
C SER A 134 10.04 10.03 -8.26
N ILE A 135 9.88 11.14 -8.98
CA ILE A 135 10.88 12.20 -9.12
C ILE A 135 10.31 13.45 -8.46
N LEU A 136 11.02 13.99 -7.47
CA LEU A 136 10.59 15.15 -6.69
C LEU A 136 11.57 16.30 -6.84
N PHE A 137 11.03 17.50 -6.92
CA PHE A 137 11.76 18.77 -6.89
C PHE A 137 11.29 19.54 -5.65
N GLY A 138 12.24 19.97 -4.82
CA GLY A 138 11.98 20.71 -3.59
C GLY A 138 12.57 22.11 -3.63
N PHE A 139 11.80 23.05 -3.08
CA PHE A 139 12.23 24.41 -2.83
C PHE A 139 12.09 24.74 -1.35
N GLN A 140 13.20 25.12 -0.74
CA GLN A 140 13.35 25.47 0.68
C GLN A 140 13.61 26.96 0.85
N PRO A 141 12.59 27.82 0.89
CA PRO A 141 12.78 29.27 1.05
C PRO A 141 13.43 29.63 2.38
N THR A 142 13.20 28.83 3.40
CA THR A 142 13.79 28.97 4.74
C THR A 142 14.14 27.60 5.33
N GLN A 143 14.80 27.58 6.49
CA GLN A 143 15.11 26.33 7.20
C GLN A 143 13.86 25.59 7.73
N HIS A 144 12.72 26.29 7.77
CA HIS A 144 11.49 25.75 8.32
C HIS A 144 10.53 25.21 7.23
N TRP A 145 10.59 25.73 6.02
CA TRP A 145 9.64 25.41 4.96
C TRP A 145 10.28 24.65 3.81
N ASN A 146 9.63 23.62 3.37
CA ASN A 146 9.96 22.88 2.14
C ASN A 146 8.67 22.72 1.31
N LEU A 147 8.65 23.32 0.12
CA LEU A 147 7.62 23.10 -0.88
C LEU A 147 8.16 22.10 -1.90
N PHE A 148 7.37 21.15 -2.30
CA PHE A 148 7.83 20.17 -3.26
C PHE A 148 6.74 19.79 -4.26
N THR A 149 7.20 19.40 -5.44
CA THR A 149 6.35 18.88 -6.51
C THR A 149 7.09 17.79 -7.26
N GLY A 150 6.37 16.96 -7.99
CA GLY A 150 6.99 15.90 -8.76
C GLY A 150 6.01 15.07 -9.56
N LEU A 151 6.58 14.04 -10.18
CA LEU A 151 5.85 13.06 -10.95
C LEU A 151 6.06 11.67 -10.32
N ASN A 152 5.05 10.86 -10.42
CA ASN A 152 5.05 9.46 -10.02
C ASN A 152 4.70 8.61 -11.25
N TYR A 153 5.58 7.71 -11.62
CA TYR A 153 5.32 6.62 -12.54
C TYR A 153 4.99 5.38 -11.72
N GLN A 154 3.83 4.78 -11.95
CA GLN A 154 3.38 3.62 -11.20
C GLN A 154 2.89 2.56 -12.15
N ASN A 155 3.38 1.32 -12.00
CA ASN A 155 2.86 0.15 -12.66
C ASN A 155 1.97 -0.67 -11.72
N PHE A 156 1.19 -1.53 -12.32
CA PHE A 156 0.22 -2.39 -11.67
C PHE A 156 0.15 -3.70 -12.44
N GLU A 157 0.10 -4.81 -11.71
CA GLU A 157 -0.11 -6.16 -12.24
C GLU A 157 -0.94 -6.94 -11.22
N ALA A 158 -1.89 -7.76 -11.70
CA ALA A 158 -2.67 -8.60 -10.79
C ALA A 158 -3.05 -9.93 -11.45
N ASP A 159 -3.08 -10.96 -10.62
CA ASP A 159 -3.52 -12.32 -10.95
C ASP A 159 -4.68 -12.74 -10.05
N LEU A 160 -5.70 -13.33 -10.66
CA LEU A 160 -6.85 -13.91 -9.98
C LEU A 160 -7.03 -15.36 -10.43
N SER A 161 -7.17 -16.28 -9.49
CA SER A 161 -7.54 -17.67 -9.76
C SER A 161 -8.72 -18.06 -8.86
N LEU A 162 -9.79 -18.58 -9.47
CA LEU A 162 -10.97 -19.08 -8.80
C LEU A 162 -11.06 -20.58 -9.03
N GLN A 163 -11.01 -21.37 -7.97
CA GLN A 163 -11.11 -22.83 -8.05
C GLN A 163 -12.06 -23.32 -6.94
N GLY A 164 -12.90 -24.29 -7.30
CA GLY A 164 -13.78 -24.94 -6.37
C GLY A 164 -15.26 -24.88 -6.74
N GLN A 165 -16.02 -25.77 -6.16
CA GLN A 165 -17.46 -25.95 -6.43
C GLN A 165 -18.31 -24.71 -6.09
N THR A 166 -17.84 -23.90 -5.14
CA THR A 166 -18.52 -22.64 -4.77
C THR A 166 -18.63 -21.67 -5.94
N PHE A 167 -17.71 -21.71 -6.89
CA PHE A 167 -17.73 -20.83 -8.05
C PHE A 167 -18.56 -21.35 -9.24
N SER A 168 -19.08 -22.58 -9.15
CA SER A 168 -19.98 -23.18 -10.16
C SER A 168 -19.38 -23.07 -11.58
N VAL A 169 -19.99 -22.24 -12.42
CA VAL A 169 -19.53 -22.07 -13.83
C VAL A 169 -18.21 -21.33 -13.97
N PHE A 170 -17.73 -20.70 -12.91
CA PHE A 170 -16.43 -20.02 -12.85
C PHE A 170 -15.34 -20.89 -12.20
N ASP A 171 -15.61 -22.17 -11.91
CA ASP A 171 -14.59 -23.09 -11.43
C ASP A 171 -13.47 -23.25 -12.47
N GLY A 172 -12.23 -23.02 -12.05
CA GLY A 172 -11.07 -23.00 -12.92
C GLY A 172 -10.83 -21.67 -13.65
N TYR A 173 -11.62 -20.63 -13.37
CA TYR A 173 -11.42 -19.31 -13.97
C TYR A 173 -10.07 -18.71 -13.52
N GLN A 174 -9.32 -18.23 -14.50
CA GLN A 174 -8.07 -17.51 -14.29
C GLN A 174 -8.11 -16.20 -15.06
N ALA A 175 -7.78 -15.11 -14.40
CA ALA A 175 -7.69 -13.81 -15.03
C ALA A 175 -6.34 -13.19 -14.71
N HIS A 176 -5.60 -12.87 -15.74
CA HIS A 176 -4.35 -12.11 -15.66
C HIS A 176 -4.60 -10.68 -16.14
N PHE A 177 -4.39 -9.72 -15.24
CA PHE A 177 -4.42 -8.31 -15.56
C PHE A 177 -3.03 -7.91 -16.00
N SER A 178 -2.86 -7.75 -17.31
CA SER A 178 -1.56 -7.38 -17.89
C SER A 178 -1.02 -6.10 -17.25
N GLN A 179 0.27 -6.08 -17.06
CA GLN A 179 0.98 -4.92 -16.53
C GLN A 179 0.60 -3.65 -17.30
N ASP A 180 0.14 -2.65 -16.56
CA ASP A 180 -0.15 -1.32 -17.09
C ASP A 180 0.51 -0.27 -16.20
N ALA A 181 0.87 0.84 -16.82
CA ALA A 181 1.57 1.91 -16.17
C ALA A 181 0.87 3.25 -16.34
N ALA A 182 0.88 4.04 -15.30
CA ALA A 182 0.28 5.35 -15.31
C ALA A 182 1.16 6.39 -14.62
N ILE A 183 1.00 7.65 -15.01
CA ILE A 183 1.72 8.77 -14.43
C ILE A 183 0.76 9.60 -13.58
N GLY A 184 1.21 9.93 -12.38
CA GLY A 184 0.54 10.82 -11.45
C GLY A 184 1.41 12.02 -11.08
N GLY A 185 0.77 13.05 -10.54
CA GLY A 185 1.44 14.23 -9.98
C GLY A 185 1.53 14.15 -8.46
N ILE A 186 2.58 14.74 -7.92
CA ILE A 186 2.77 14.92 -6.47
C ILE A 186 2.98 16.39 -6.20
N VAL A 187 2.35 16.93 -5.16
CA VAL A 187 2.62 18.26 -4.64
C VAL A 187 2.48 18.25 -3.13
N GLY A 188 3.31 19.01 -2.44
CA GLY A 188 3.21 19.08 -1.00
C GLY A 188 3.99 20.22 -0.37
N ILE A 189 3.77 20.35 0.92
CA ILE A 189 4.39 21.33 1.78
C ILE A 189 4.78 20.68 3.10
N SER A 190 5.98 20.97 3.58
CA SER A 190 6.46 20.53 4.88
C SER A 190 6.90 21.73 5.70
N TYR A 191 6.52 21.73 6.96
CA TYR A 191 7.00 22.67 7.97
C TYR A 191 7.76 21.91 9.05
N GLN A 192 8.93 22.41 9.44
CA GLN A 192 9.76 21.79 10.46
C GLN A 192 10.31 22.82 11.44
N ILE A 193 10.48 22.37 12.68
CA ILE A 193 11.19 23.09 13.75
C ILE A 193 12.28 22.15 14.25
N PRO A 194 13.51 22.26 13.71
CA PRO A 194 14.59 21.29 14.01
C PRO A 194 14.93 21.20 15.49
N GLU A 195 14.83 22.31 16.23
CA GLU A 195 15.15 22.40 17.66
C GLU A 195 14.23 21.52 18.54
N TYR A 196 13.02 21.25 18.05
CA TYR A 196 12.02 20.42 18.74
C TYR A 196 11.82 19.07 18.07
N ALA A 197 12.63 18.73 17.05
CA ALA A 197 12.43 17.54 16.21
C ALA A 197 11.00 17.46 15.65
N PHE A 198 10.34 18.61 15.45
CA PHE A 198 8.98 18.68 14.94
C PHE A 198 9.00 18.81 13.43
N ARG A 199 8.22 17.96 12.74
CA ARG A 199 7.96 18.05 11.30
C ARG A 199 6.48 17.73 11.04
N SER A 200 5.83 18.57 10.27
CA SER A 200 4.47 18.34 9.76
C SER A 200 4.48 18.47 8.25
N THR A 201 3.87 17.52 7.56
CA THR A 201 3.90 17.47 6.09
C THR A 201 2.52 17.16 5.56
N LEU A 202 2.12 17.91 4.54
CA LEU A 202 0.93 17.66 3.75
C LEU A 202 1.34 17.32 2.33
N THR A 203 0.94 16.16 1.84
CA THR A 203 1.20 15.69 0.49
C THR A 203 -0.09 15.37 -0.22
N TYR A 204 -0.26 15.89 -1.42
CA TYR A 204 -1.30 15.51 -2.34
C TYR A 204 -0.72 14.69 -3.48
N ARG A 205 -1.34 13.56 -3.80
CA ARG A 205 -1.06 12.73 -4.96
C ARG A 205 -2.28 12.72 -5.87
N SER A 206 -2.06 12.94 -7.16
CA SER A 206 -3.15 12.86 -8.12
C SER A 206 -3.61 11.41 -8.31
N LYS A 207 -4.82 11.26 -8.80
CA LYS A 207 -5.30 9.94 -9.24
C LYS A 207 -4.45 9.44 -10.41
N VAL A 208 -4.11 8.14 -10.38
CA VAL A 208 -3.58 7.39 -11.51
C VAL A 208 -4.71 6.57 -12.16
N LYS A 209 -4.71 6.47 -13.47
CA LYS A 209 -5.71 5.71 -14.22
C LYS A 209 -5.00 4.64 -15.02
N TYR A 210 -5.37 3.40 -14.79
CA TYR A 210 -4.89 2.24 -15.52
C TYR A 210 -5.89 1.83 -16.60
N GLN A 211 -5.39 1.25 -17.67
CA GLN A 211 -6.16 0.67 -18.77
C GLN A 211 -5.62 -0.74 -19.05
N SER A 212 -5.73 -1.61 -18.06
CA SER A 212 -5.22 -2.96 -18.18
C SER A 212 -6.11 -3.82 -19.12
N VAL A 213 -5.47 -4.70 -19.87
CA VAL A 213 -6.13 -5.73 -20.65
C VAL A 213 -6.24 -6.98 -19.80
N ILE A 214 -7.45 -7.54 -19.73
CA ILE A 214 -7.70 -8.79 -19.03
C ILE A 214 -7.51 -9.94 -20.03
N GLN A 215 -6.69 -10.91 -19.66
CA GLN A 215 -6.54 -12.18 -20.36
C GLN A 215 -7.20 -13.26 -19.50
N GLU A 216 -8.17 -13.92 -20.09
CA GLU A 216 -8.96 -15.00 -19.47
C GLU A 216 -8.63 -16.36 -20.11
#